data_6742e01c4f1cedeb69dfa647f01162af
#
_entry.id   6742e01c4f1cedeb69dfa647f01162af
#
_cell.length_a   1.000
_cell.length_b   1.000
_cell.length_c   1.000
_cell.angle_alpha   90.00
_cell.angle_beta   90.00
_cell.angle_gamma   90.00
#
_symmetry.space_group_name_H-M   'P 1'
#
loop_
_entity.id
_entity.type
_entity.pdbx_description
1 polymer ?
#
loop_
_entity_poly.entity_id
_entity_poly.type
_entity_poly.pdbx_seq_one_letter_code
_entity_poly.pdbx_strand_id
1 'polypeptide(L)'
;MTPIDGTNAGDSLHNSNRIRRDLVDAPREYRLPRWMPWLLAILMVVFSVPPLVNLALGKPNKDYGLWHQVGEALRQGLEIYPDPDSGRLFPFMYPPSAAAMLGYLSLTGPHATTIILTLIHSAAWLGAIVFSVRLATGGKASGRNPLLYLVPSLCVVALIHNTYMLGQPNLSLLTLLLGAFLCLQKKRDVWAGVLVATGAAIKAFPILALGYFIYRRRWKASAATVVALGAWLLIAPLPFRTPAEAVRDVKVWSGGMLFTYNKQGIAQRPFRSYSYKNQSIMGLAHRLLRDVPADGEAVLSKRTAPLVRANQSETTGLRADGSIDLPAILNAPPRTHPGLENAFVGIEADLKKAWRVNVASLDFRAVTLVTLGAMAALSLFTLYVLPSERRRTRRTDALEFALVTLLITMFSPLSFNYAFVWLIYPLTVALHEALNHPSPAGPPRRRQRGMLAAIFLIPALAIPFPLYAQALGNLFVPALLLVLTLGWKLREASREAVDAENASPPQAAKILAVGAGV
;
A
#
# COMPACT_ATOMS: atom_id res chain seq x y z
N MET A 1 61.22 -55.20 17.10
CA MET A 1 60.91 -54.21 16.03
C MET A 1 59.43 -54.19 15.83
N THR A 2 58.75 -53.25 16.45
CA THR A 2 57.30 -53.00 16.36
C THR A 2 57.10 -51.85 15.38
N PRO A 3 56.14 -51.88 14.42
CA PRO A 3 55.88 -50.79 13.47
C PRO A 3 55.12 -49.65 14.17
N ILE A 4 55.56 -48.41 13.91
CA ILE A 4 54.95 -47.20 14.37
C ILE A 4 53.78 -46.89 13.43
N ASP A 5 52.56 -46.87 13.99
CA ASP A 5 51.31 -46.46 13.33
C ASP A 5 51.34 -45.03 12.87
N GLY A 6 51.31 -44.82 11.58
CA GLY A 6 51.18 -43.54 10.92
C GLY A 6 49.71 -43.19 10.61
N THR A 7 48.92 -42.86 11.63
CA THR A 7 47.57 -42.34 11.42
C THR A 7 47.32 -41.16 12.34
N ASN A 8 46.97 -39.99 11.78
CA ASN A 8 46.16 -38.91 12.36
C ASN A 8 46.57 -37.48 12.00
N ALA A 9 47.23 -37.24 10.86
CA ALA A 9 47.43 -35.84 10.38
C ALA A 9 46.26 -35.31 9.53
N GLY A 10 45.45 -36.23 8.93
CA GLY A 10 44.32 -35.83 8.05
C GLY A 10 43.08 -35.36 8.81
N ASP A 11 42.78 -35.96 9.97
CA ASP A 11 41.57 -35.63 10.77
C ASP A 11 41.66 -34.30 11.50
N SER A 12 42.88 -33.86 11.88
CA SER A 12 43.08 -32.58 12.57
C SER A 12 42.85 -31.37 11.63
N LEU A 13 43.21 -31.47 10.35
CA LEU A 13 42.98 -30.45 9.35
C LEU A 13 41.51 -30.32 8.92
N HIS A 14 40.79 -31.44 8.89
CA HIS A 14 39.36 -31.43 8.58
C HIS A 14 38.52 -30.85 9.72
N ASN A 15 38.90 -31.13 10.97
CA ASN A 15 38.24 -30.61 12.16
C ASN A 15 38.53 -29.10 12.35
N SER A 16 39.76 -28.63 12.11
CA SER A 16 40.11 -27.20 12.16
C SER A 16 39.39 -26.36 11.10
N ASN A 17 39.16 -26.89 9.90
CA ASN A 17 38.36 -26.23 8.85
C ASN A 17 36.86 -26.24 9.17
N ARG A 18 36.34 -27.23 9.87
CA ARG A 18 34.95 -27.25 10.35
C ARG A 18 34.74 -26.24 11.48
N ILE A 19 35.61 -26.18 12.44
CA ILE A 19 35.59 -25.20 13.55
C ILE A 19 35.75 -23.76 12.99
N ARG A 20 36.60 -23.55 12.00
CA ARG A 20 36.74 -22.25 11.34
C ARG A 20 35.49 -21.83 10.55
N ARG A 21 34.78 -22.76 9.90
CA ARG A 21 33.47 -22.47 9.26
C ARG A 21 32.40 -22.15 10.29
N ASP A 22 32.32 -22.90 11.38
CA ASP A 22 31.34 -22.68 12.45
C ASP A 22 31.56 -21.36 13.20
N LEU A 23 32.82 -20.87 13.30
CA LEU A 23 33.16 -19.59 13.89
C LEU A 23 32.88 -18.40 12.91
N VAL A 24 32.91 -18.62 11.59
CA VAL A 24 32.59 -17.61 10.59
C VAL A 24 31.08 -17.48 10.41
N ASP A 25 30.33 -18.55 10.67
CA ASP A 25 28.87 -18.62 10.52
C ASP A 25 28.11 -18.39 11.85
N ALA A 26 28.80 -18.09 12.95
CA ALA A 26 28.13 -17.69 14.17
C ALA A 26 27.29 -16.42 13.90
N PRO A 27 25.96 -16.44 14.10
CA PRO A 27 25.12 -15.29 13.80
C PRO A 27 25.61 -14.11 14.65
N ARG A 28 26.10 -13.05 13.98
CA ARG A 28 26.50 -11.82 14.66
C ARG A 28 25.32 -11.34 15.50
N GLU A 29 25.46 -11.35 16.82
CA GLU A 29 24.46 -10.80 17.72
C GLU A 29 24.46 -9.27 17.58
N TYR A 30 23.64 -8.75 16.68
CA TYR A 30 23.40 -7.33 16.60
C TYR A 30 22.52 -6.90 17.79
N ARG A 31 23.02 -6.03 18.62
CA ARG A 31 22.18 -5.31 19.59
C ARG A 31 21.69 -4.03 18.94
N LEU A 32 20.39 -3.74 19.08
CA LEU A 32 19.87 -2.45 18.61
C LEU A 32 20.56 -1.32 19.37
N PRO A 33 21.17 -0.34 18.67
CA PRO A 33 21.81 0.80 19.31
C PRO A 33 20.77 1.57 20.14
N ARG A 34 21.16 2.01 21.34
CA ARG A 34 20.26 2.76 22.26
C ARG A 34 19.75 4.07 21.67
N TRP A 35 20.47 4.66 20.73
CA TRP A 35 20.09 5.90 20.05
C TRP A 35 18.98 5.70 18.98
N MET A 36 18.78 4.51 18.45
CA MET A 36 17.87 4.26 17.33
C MET A 36 16.40 4.55 17.65
N PRO A 37 15.82 4.12 18.77
CA PRO A 37 14.46 4.52 19.15
C PRO A 37 14.30 6.03 19.26
N TRP A 38 15.33 6.73 19.77
CA TRP A 38 15.33 8.19 19.86
C TRP A 38 15.35 8.86 18.49
N LEU A 39 16.15 8.37 17.55
CA LEU A 39 16.15 8.86 16.17
C LEU A 39 14.77 8.73 15.53
N LEU A 40 14.12 7.56 15.66
CA LEU A 40 12.78 7.36 15.13
C LEU A 40 11.75 8.28 15.81
N ALA A 41 11.83 8.44 17.13
CA ALA A 41 10.96 9.35 17.86
C ALA A 41 11.15 10.81 17.41
N ILE A 42 12.40 11.26 17.24
CA ILE A 42 12.71 12.60 16.74
C ILE A 42 12.13 12.79 15.33
N LEU A 43 12.31 11.84 14.42
CA LEU A 43 11.72 11.93 13.07
C LEU A 43 10.19 11.99 13.10
N MET A 44 9.55 11.20 13.96
CA MET A 44 8.09 11.24 14.14
C MET A 44 7.62 12.62 14.65
N VAL A 45 8.33 13.18 15.64
CA VAL A 45 8.04 14.52 16.14
C VAL A 45 8.24 15.57 15.03
N VAL A 46 9.39 15.56 14.35
CA VAL A 46 9.70 16.49 13.26
C VAL A 46 8.65 16.46 12.16
N PHE A 47 8.17 15.27 11.76
CA PHE A 47 7.14 15.15 10.73
C PHE A 47 5.74 15.54 11.23
N SER A 48 5.50 15.47 12.54
CA SER A 48 4.26 15.92 13.14
C SER A 48 4.18 17.45 13.28
N VAL A 49 5.32 18.14 13.32
CA VAL A 49 5.38 19.61 13.52
C VAL A 49 4.61 20.38 12.44
N PRO A 50 4.81 20.16 11.11
CA PRO A 50 4.13 20.98 10.11
C PRO A 50 2.60 20.94 10.18
N PRO A 51 1.90 19.79 10.26
CA PRO A 51 0.45 19.78 10.39
C PRO A 51 -0.03 20.41 11.70
N LEU A 52 0.71 20.27 12.80
CA LEU A 52 0.36 20.86 14.08
C LEU A 52 0.58 22.39 14.11
N VAL A 53 1.65 22.88 13.48
CA VAL A 53 1.91 24.32 13.33
C VAL A 53 0.86 24.96 12.42
N ASN A 54 0.52 24.34 11.29
CA ASN A 54 -0.55 24.83 10.42
C ASN A 54 -1.87 24.93 11.18
N LEU A 55 -2.18 23.93 11.99
CA LEU A 55 -3.36 23.94 12.85
C LEU A 55 -3.34 25.10 13.85
N ALA A 56 -2.23 25.29 14.57
CA ALA A 56 -2.07 26.38 15.55
C ALA A 56 -2.16 27.77 14.92
N LEU A 57 -1.73 27.90 13.65
CA LEU A 57 -1.79 29.15 12.89
C LEU A 57 -3.12 29.35 12.13
N GLY A 58 -4.10 28.48 12.29
CA GLY A 58 -5.37 28.53 11.55
C GLY A 58 -5.22 28.37 10.03
N LYS A 59 -4.09 27.82 9.55
CA LYS A 59 -3.83 27.60 8.12
C LYS A 59 -4.52 26.33 7.62
N PRO A 60 -4.93 26.29 6.33
CA PRO A 60 -5.49 25.10 5.73
C PRO A 60 -4.52 23.90 5.85
N ASN A 61 -5.02 22.78 6.36
CA ASN A 61 -4.22 21.61 6.70
C ASN A 61 -4.54 20.40 5.81
N LYS A 62 -4.59 20.61 4.49
CA LYS A 62 -4.83 19.58 3.48
C LYS A 62 -6.03 18.69 3.87
N ASP A 63 -5.85 17.36 3.86
CA ASP A 63 -6.94 16.42 4.09
C ASP A 63 -7.37 16.33 5.57
N TYR A 64 -6.60 16.82 6.54
CA TYR A 64 -7.01 16.83 7.95
C TYR A 64 -8.31 17.62 8.19
N GLY A 65 -8.43 18.79 7.55
CA GLY A 65 -9.68 19.56 7.58
C GLY A 65 -10.83 18.82 6.94
N LEU A 66 -10.57 18.17 5.80
CA LEU A 66 -11.56 17.35 5.10
C LEU A 66 -12.04 16.17 5.95
N TRP A 67 -11.15 15.51 6.69
CA TRP A 67 -11.54 14.41 7.57
C TRP A 67 -12.53 14.84 8.64
N HIS A 68 -12.27 15.97 9.30
CA HIS A 68 -13.19 16.51 10.30
C HIS A 68 -14.54 16.88 9.67
N GLN A 69 -14.52 17.62 8.53
CA GLN A 69 -15.73 18.06 7.83
C GLN A 69 -16.60 16.89 7.34
N VAL A 70 -15.99 15.82 6.84
CA VAL A 70 -16.71 14.61 6.45
C VAL A 70 -17.38 13.93 7.64
N GLY A 71 -16.66 13.82 8.77
CA GLY A 71 -17.23 13.28 9.99
C GLY A 71 -18.40 14.11 10.51
N GLU A 72 -18.28 15.42 10.45
CA GLU A 72 -19.33 16.35 10.84
C GLU A 72 -20.54 16.29 9.90
N ALA A 73 -20.32 16.30 8.59
CA ALA A 73 -21.37 16.14 7.59
C ALA A 73 -22.15 14.83 7.80
N LEU A 74 -21.46 13.74 8.07
CA LEU A 74 -22.11 12.46 8.35
C LEU A 74 -23.01 12.53 9.60
N ARG A 75 -22.53 13.12 10.70
CA ARG A 75 -23.29 13.30 11.95
C ARG A 75 -24.52 14.18 11.78
N GLN A 76 -24.43 15.18 10.93
CA GLN A 76 -25.52 16.10 10.62
C GLN A 76 -26.53 15.52 9.62
N GLY A 77 -26.36 14.27 9.15
CA GLY A 77 -27.21 13.68 8.13
C GLY A 77 -27.02 14.26 6.73
N LEU A 78 -25.96 15.05 6.50
CA LEU A 78 -25.69 15.71 5.24
C LEU A 78 -25.05 14.74 4.21
N GLU A 79 -25.15 15.08 2.94
CA GLU A 79 -24.59 14.31 1.84
C GLU A 79 -23.06 14.39 1.84
N ILE A 80 -22.39 13.24 1.69
CA ILE A 80 -20.93 13.14 1.62
C ILE A 80 -20.43 12.78 0.22
N TYR A 81 -21.30 12.24 -0.64
CA TYR A 81 -21.01 11.93 -2.04
C TYR A 81 -22.02 12.61 -2.96
N PRO A 82 -21.56 13.40 -3.94
CA PRO A 82 -22.44 13.88 -4.99
C PRO A 82 -22.85 12.73 -5.92
N ASP A 83 -23.95 12.91 -6.64
CA ASP A 83 -24.35 11.99 -7.68
C ASP A 83 -23.21 11.87 -8.73
N PRO A 84 -22.78 10.66 -9.11
CA PRO A 84 -21.75 10.45 -10.12
C PRO A 84 -22.06 11.12 -11.47
N ASP A 85 -23.33 11.20 -11.85
CA ASP A 85 -23.78 11.77 -13.11
C ASP A 85 -23.91 13.29 -13.07
N SER A 86 -23.83 13.92 -11.89
CA SER A 86 -23.90 15.37 -11.72
C SER A 86 -22.69 16.13 -12.27
N GLY A 87 -21.62 15.46 -12.67
CA GLY A 87 -20.34 16.07 -13.08
C GLY A 87 -19.56 16.74 -11.95
N ARG A 88 -20.04 16.67 -10.71
CA ARG A 88 -19.35 17.21 -9.53
C ARG A 88 -18.21 16.30 -9.09
N LEU A 89 -17.13 16.89 -8.56
CA LEU A 89 -16.02 16.12 -7.98
C LEU A 89 -16.41 15.55 -6.61
N PHE A 90 -15.94 14.36 -6.32
CA PHE A 90 -15.98 13.83 -4.97
C PHE A 90 -14.85 14.45 -4.13
N PRO A 91 -15.14 15.29 -3.14
CA PRO A 91 -14.12 15.79 -2.22
C PRO A 91 -13.57 14.64 -1.38
N PHE A 92 -14.45 13.73 -0.96
CA PHE A 92 -14.16 12.55 -0.17
C PHE A 92 -14.22 11.29 -1.06
N MET A 93 -13.06 10.65 -1.27
CA MET A 93 -12.92 9.51 -2.20
C MET A 93 -12.97 8.15 -1.49
N TYR A 94 -13.08 8.14 -0.18
CA TYR A 94 -12.96 6.95 0.66
C TYR A 94 -14.32 6.29 0.85
N PRO A 95 -14.36 4.98 1.24
CA PRO A 95 -15.62 4.28 1.49
C PRO A 95 -16.48 4.93 2.59
N PRO A 96 -17.80 4.70 2.60
CA PRO A 96 -18.71 5.21 3.65
C PRO A 96 -18.30 4.80 5.07
N SER A 97 -17.70 3.62 5.21
CA SER A 97 -17.13 3.15 6.48
C SER A 97 -16.02 4.05 7.03
N ALA A 98 -15.20 4.63 6.15
CA ALA A 98 -14.21 5.62 6.60
C ALA A 98 -14.88 6.89 7.11
N ALA A 99 -15.96 7.36 6.45
CA ALA A 99 -16.75 8.46 6.95
C ALA A 99 -17.37 8.15 8.32
N ALA A 100 -17.86 6.93 8.54
CA ALA A 100 -18.39 6.51 9.83
C ALA A 100 -17.34 6.56 10.95
N MET A 101 -16.11 6.08 10.66
CA MET A 101 -14.99 6.22 11.62
C MET A 101 -14.68 7.69 11.93
N LEU A 102 -14.72 8.55 10.92
CA LEU A 102 -14.51 9.99 11.06
C LEU A 102 -15.66 10.67 11.79
N GLY A 103 -16.90 10.14 11.67
CA GLY A 103 -18.06 10.62 12.41
C GLY A 103 -17.81 10.60 13.93
N TYR A 104 -17.28 9.50 14.45
CA TYR A 104 -16.88 9.43 15.86
C TYR A 104 -15.69 10.33 16.18
N LEU A 105 -14.68 10.35 15.31
CA LEU A 105 -13.48 11.17 15.55
C LEU A 105 -13.80 12.65 15.53
N SER A 106 -14.72 13.12 14.70
CA SER A 106 -15.12 14.54 14.61
C SER A 106 -15.78 15.08 15.87
N LEU A 107 -16.28 14.21 16.78
CA LEU A 107 -16.79 14.59 18.09
C LEU A 107 -15.72 15.28 18.96
N THR A 108 -14.46 15.02 18.71
CA THR A 108 -13.34 15.61 19.47
C THR A 108 -12.99 17.03 19.01
N GLY A 109 -13.59 17.51 17.92
CA GLY A 109 -13.29 18.80 17.32
C GLY A 109 -12.08 18.76 16.35
N PRO A 110 -11.88 19.81 15.52
CA PRO A 110 -10.90 19.81 14.44
C PRO A 110 -9.45 19.72 14.93
N HIS A 111 -9.13 20.34 16.07
CA HIS A 111 -7.80 20.33 16.66
C HIS A 111 -7.43 18.93 17.16
N ALA A 112 -8.28 18.33 17.99
CA ALA A 112 -8.03 16.99 18.50
C ALA A 112 -8.04 15.94 17.40
N THR A 113 -8.91 16.05 16.39
CA THR A 113 -8.91 15.20 15.20
C THR A 113 -7.53 15.19 14.52
N THR A 114 -6.94 16.38 14.28
CA THR A 114 -5.61 16.48 13.65
C THR A 114 -4.53 15.86 14.52
N ILE A 115 -4.53 16.12 15.83
CA ILE A 115 -3.56 15.53 16.78
C ILE A 115 -3.66 14.00 16.79
N ILE A 116 -4.88 13.46 16.93
CA ILE A 116 -5.12 12.01 16.98
C ILE A 116 -4.66 11.33 15.68
N LEU A 117 -4.99 11.90 14.51
CA LEU A 117 -4.56 11.36 13.23
C LEU A 117 -3.04 11.38 13.08
N THR A 118 -2.37 12.43 13.55
CA THR A 118 -0.91 12.54 13.53
C THR A 118 -0.26 11.47 14.45
N LEU A 119 -0.83 11.23 15.62
CA LEU A 119 -0.39 10.16 16.53
C LEU A 119 -0.62 8.78 15.90
N ILE A 120 -1.76 8.56 15.23
CA ILE A 120 -2.04 7.33 14.47
C ILE A 120 -0.99 7.11 13.38
N HIS A 121 -0.58 8.16 12.65
CA HIS A 121 0.48 8.05 11.65
C HIS A 121 1.81 7.60 12.26
N SER A 122 2.18 8.16 13.41
CA SER A 122 3.41 7.79 14.12
C SER A 122 3.36 6.34 14.62
N ALA A 123 2.27 5.94 15.26
CA ALA A 123 2.07 4.56 15.71
C ALA A 123 2.06 3.57 14.54
N ALA A 124 1.42 3.93 13.42
CA ALA A 124 1.38 3.11 12.23
C ALA A 124 2.76 2.99 11.56
N TRP A 125 3.54 4.06 11.50
CA TRP A 125 4.91 3.99 10.98
C TRP A 125 5.79 3.06 11.83
N LEU A 126 5.75 3.20 13.15
CA LEU A 126 6.45 2.29 14.06
C LEU A 126 5.97 0.84 13.86
N GLY A 127 4.66 0.63 13.78
CA GLY A 127 4.06 -0.67 13.50
C GLY A 127 4.53 -1.26 12.17
N ALA A 128 4.56 -0.45 11.10
CA ALA A 128 5.06 -0.86 9.79
C ALA A 128 6.52 -1.32 9.84
N ILE A 129 7.39 -0.58 10.54
CA ILE A 129 8.80 -0.96 10.72
C ILE A 129 8.91 -2.29 11.47
N VAL A 130 8.30 -2.38 12.65
CA VAL A 130 8.41 -3.55 13.54
C VAL A 130 7.84 -4.80 12.87
N PHE A 131 6.67 -4.69 12.23
CA PHE A 131 6.04 -5.82 11.55
C PHE A 131 6.83 -6.24 10.31
N SER A 132 7.41 -5.29 9.56
CA SER A 132 8.28 -5.58 8.41
C SER A 132 9.50 -6.38 8.82
N VAL A 133 10.22 -5.93 9.85
CA VAL A 133 11.39 -6.66 10.36
C VAL A 133 11.01 -8.03 10.89
N ARG A 134 9.92 -8.12 11.66
CA ARG A 134 9.45 -9.40 12.22
C ARG A 134 9.05 -10.41 11.14
N LEU A 135 8.37 -9.97 10.09
CA LEU A 135 8.01 -10.80 8.94
C LEU A 135 9.25 -11.24 8.16
N ALA A 136 10.15 -10.32 7.85
CA ALA A 136 11.36 -10.60 7.08
C ALA A 136 12.29 -11.59 7.78
N THR A 137 12.45 -11.48 9.11
CA THR A 137 13.40 -12.29 9.89
C THR A 137 12.77 -13.53 10.53
N GLY A 138 11.44 -13.66 10.50
CA GLY A 138 10.71 -14.69 11.23
C GLY A 138 10.91 -14.62 12.76
N GLY A 139 11.30 -13.45 13.30
CA GLY A 139 11.58 -13.22 14.70
C GLY A 139 12.93 -13.77 15.19
N LYS A 140 13.86 -14.09 14.27
CA LYS A 140 15.21 -14.57 14.57
C LYS A 140 16.14 -13.45 15.05
N ALA A 141 17.30 -13.81 15.61
CA ALA A 141 18.32 -12.86 16.07
C ALA A 141 18.82 -11.89 15.01
N SER A 142 18.80 -12.29 13.71
CA SER A 142 19.07 -11.41 12.57
C SER A 142 18.14 -10.19 12.51
N GLY A 143 16.97 -10.24 13.16
CA GLY A 143 16.07 -9.10 13.30
C GLY A 143 16.57 -7.99 14.20
N ARG A 144 17.69 -8.18 14.90
CA ARG A 144 18.34 -7.12 15.70
C ARG A 144 19.27 -6.22 14.88
N ASN A 145 19.44 -6.47 13.58
CA ASN A 145 20.25 -5.61 12.72
C ASN A 145 19.58 -4.23 12.54
N PRO A 146 20.20 -3.13 13.01
CA PRO A 146 19.62 -1.79 12.97
C PRO A 146 19.34 -1.31 11.55
N LEU A 147 20.09 -1.80 10.55
CA LEU A 147 19.87 -1.44 9.14
C LEU A 147 18.46 -1.81 8.66
N LEU A 148 17.89 -2.92 9.15
CA LEU A 148 16.54 -3.35 8.76
C LEU A 148 15.44 -2.40 9.27
N TYR A 149 15.69 -1.69 10.36
CA TYR A 149 14.75 -0.73 10.95
C TYR A 149 14.85 0.66 10.31
N LEU A 150 16.06 1.08 9.88
CA LEU A 150 16.32 2.43 9.43
C LEU A 150 16.31 2.56 7.91
N VAL A 151 17.09 1.75 7.20
CA VAL A 151 17.34 1.92 5.76
C VAL A 151 16.04 1.90 4.93
N PRO A 152 15.11 0.94 5.10
CA PRO A 152 13.87 0.94 4.32
C PRO A 152 13.03 2.19 4.53
N SER A 153 12.93 2.70 5.77
CA SER A 153 12.21 3.95 6.07
C SER A 153 12.91 5.18 5.50
N LEU A 154 14.25 5.24 5.58
CA LEU A 154 15.01 6.35 5.01
C LEU A 154 14.89 6.42 3.48
N CYS A 155 14.81 5.28 2.80
CA CYS A 155 14.61 5.23 1.34
C CYS A 155 13.28 5.84 0.89
N VAL A 156 12.27 5.82 1.74
CA VAL A 156 10.94 6.37 1.46
C VAL A 156 10.59 7.55 2.37
N VAL A 157 11.59 8.17 3.00
CA VAL A 157 11.38 9.21 4.00
C VAL A 157 10.56 10.40 3.49
N ALA A 158 10.79 10.82 2.25
CA ALA A 158 10.03 11.89 1.61
C ALA A 158 8.55 11.51 1.41
N LEU A 159 8.26 10.23 1.15
CA LEU A 159 6.89 9.72 1.01
C LEU A 159 6.19 9.62 2.37
N ILE A 160 6.94 9.27 3.42
CA ILE A 160 6.45 9.29 4.80
C ILE A 160 6.11 10.73 5.21
N HIS A 161 7.02 11.67 4.97
CA HIS A 161 6.77 13.10 5.21
C HIS A 161 5.51 13.59 4.48
N ASN A 162 5.34 13.24 3.19
CA ASN A 162 4.15 13.56 2.42
C ASN A 162 2.87 12.95 3.04
N THR A 163 2.97 11.75 3.61
CA THR A 163 1.83 11.12 4.32
C THR A 163 1.38 11.95 5.51
N TYR A 164 2.32 12.46 6.31
CA TYR A 164 2.01 13.37 7.42
C TYR A 164 1.46 14.71 6.93
N MET A 165 2.11 15.33 5.93
CA MET A 165 1.68 16.63 5.40
C MET A 165 0.28 16.59 4.79
N LEU A 166 -0.11 15.47 4.19
CA LEU A 166 -1.41 15.30 3.54
C LEU A 166 -2.48 14.70 4.46
N GLY A 167 -2.10 14.10 5.59
CA GLY A 167 -3.05 13.38 6.45
C GLY A 167 -3.53 12.06 5.84
N GLN A 168 -2.70 11.39 5.01
CA GLN A 168 -3.11 10.18 4.28
C GLN A 168 -2.96 8.90 5.11
N PRO A 169 -3.92 7.94 5.10
CA PRO A 169 -3.92 6.77 5.98
C PRO A 169 -2.96 5.64 5.54
N ASN A 170 -2.08 5.86 4.54
CA ASN A 170 -1.33 4.77 3.89
C ASN A 170 -0.40 3.98 4.83
N LEU A 171 0.18 4.62 5.86
CA LEU A 171 0.96 3.93 6.89
C LEU A 171 0.09 2.99 7.73
N SER A 172 -1.11 3.43 8.11
CA SER A 172 -2.08 2.61 8.85
C SER A 172 -2.53 1.41 8.03
N LEU A 173 -2.80 1.61 6.74
CA LEU A 173 -3.17 0.53 5.81
C LEU A 173 -2.05 -0.50 5.67
N LEU A 174 -0.79 -0.07 5.54
CA LEU A 174 0.37 -0.96 5.51
C LEU A 174 0.45 -1.77 6.81
N THR A 175 0.35 -1.12 7.96
CA THR A 175 0.43 -1.78 9.26
C THR A 175 -0.68 -2.81 9.46
N LEU A 176 -1.91 -2.52 9.01
CA LEU A 176 -3.02 -3.47 9.02
C LEU A 176 -2.74 -4.68 8.12
N LEU A 177 -2.23 -4.47 6.91
CA LEU A 177 -1.87 -5.55 5.99
C LEU A 177 -0.74 -6.42 6.55
N LEU A 178 0.32 -5.81 7.08
CA LEU A 178 1.43 -6.56 7.71
C LEU A 178 0.97 -7.31 8.96
N GLY A 179 0.05 -6.72 9.73
CA GLY A 179 -0.62 -7.39 10.85
C GLY A 179 -1.41 -8.62 10.38
N ALA A 180 -2.11 -8.53 9.24
CA ALA A 180 -2.80 -9.65 8.63
C ALA A 180 -1.83 -10.78 8.24
N PHE A 181 -0.68 -10.45 7.64
CA PHE A 181 0.35 -11.44 7.31
C PHE A 181 0.95 -12.11 8.57
N LEU A 182 1.18 -11.36 9.64
CA LEU A 182 1.59 -11.94 10.93
C LEU A 182 0.51 -12.88 11.50
N CYS A 183 -0.76 -12.55 11.34
CA CYS A 183 -1.87 -13.41 11.74
C CYS A 183 -1.89 -14.71 10.92
N LEU A 184 -1.66 -14.66 9.60
CA LEU A 184 -1.54 -15.84 8.76
C LEU A 184 -0.38 -16.76 9.20
N GLN A 185 0.81 -16.20 9.50
CA GLN A 185 1.93 -16.97 10.02
C GLN A 185 1.62 -17.67 11.34
N LYS A 186 0.72 -17.08 12.14
CA LYS A 186 0.26 -17.64 13.41
C LYS A 186 -1.01 -18.50 13.27
N LYS A 187 -1.43 -18.82 12.04
CA LYS A 187 -2.68 -19.57 11.74
C LYS A 187 -3.95 -18.92 12.31
N ARG A 188 -3.95 -17.58 12.48
CA ARG A 188 -5.09 -16.78 12.93
C ARG A 188 -5.83 -16.17 11.74
N ASP A 189 -6.36 -17.02 10.85
CA ASP A 189 -6.91 -16.65 9.55
C ASP A 189 -8.07 -15.64 9.66
N VAL A 190 -8.97 -15.81 10.64
CA VAL A 190 -10.09 -14.89 10.85
C VAL A 190 -9.60 -13.46 11.12
N TRP A 191 -8.61 -13.31 12.01
CA TRP A 191 -8.03 -12.00 12.30
C TRP A 191 -7.29 -11.40 11.11
N ALA A 192 -6.65 -12.23 10.28
CA ALA A 192 -6.05 -11.76 9.04
C ALA A 192 -7.11 -11.16 8.11
N GLY A 193 -8.26 -11.83 7.95
CA GLY A 193 -9.38 -11.34 7.17
C GLY A 193 -9.96 -10.03 7.72
N VAL A 194 -10.17 -9.94 9.03
CA VAL A 194 -10.70 -8.72 9.69
C VAL A 194 -9.76 -7.54 9.49
N LEU A 195 -8.43 -7.73 9.61
CA LEU A 195 -7.45 -6.64 9.42
C LEU A 195 -7.42 -6.15 7.96
N VAL A 196 -7.50 -7.05 6.97
CA VAL A 196 -7.61 -6.66 5.55
C VAL A 196 -8.92 -5.91 5.30
N ALA A 197 -10.04 -6.40 5.85
CA ALA A 197 -11.33 -5.74 5.74
C ALA A 197 -11.32 -4.33 6.36
N THR A 198 -10.72 -4.16 7.52
CA THR A 198 -10.56 -2.85 8.18
C THR A 198 -9.72 -1.90 7.32
N GLY A 199 -8.62 -2.39 6.73
CA GLY A 199 -7.84 -1.62 5.78
C GLY A 199 -8.66 -1.20 4.55
N ALA A 200 -9.42 -2.14 3.98
CA ALA A 200 -10.29 -1.89 2.82
C ALA A 200 -11.46 -0.94 3.16
N ALA A 201 -11.96 -0.98 4.40
CA ALA A 201 -12.99 -0.08 4.91
C ALA A 201 -12.49 1.37 5.07
N ILE A 202 -11.20 1.58 5.28
CA ILE A 202 -10.59 2.91 5.27
C ILE A 202 -10.30 3.37 3.84
N LYS A 203 -9.77 2.47 3.00
CA LYS A 203 -9.43 2.77 1.59
C LYS A 203 -9.45 1.46 0.80
N ALA A 204 -10.20 1.39 -0.28
CA ALA A 204 -10.59 0.15 -0.95
C ALA A 204 -9.44 -0.80 -1.36
N PHE A 205 -8.27 -0.28 -1.75
CA PHE A 205 -7.24 -1.09 -2.42
C PHE A 205 -6.63 -2.26 -1.60
N PRO A 206 -6.58 -2.28 -0.25
CA PRO A 206 -6.16 -3.46 0.51
C PRO A 206 -7.02 -4.71 0.24
N ILE A 207 -8.25 -4.56 -0.30
CA ILE A 207 -9.11 -5.69 -0.68
C ILE A 207 -8.45 -6.64 -1.70
N LEU A 208 -7.48 -6.16 -2.47
CA LEU A 208 -6.73 -6.98 -3.42
C LEU A 208 -6.01 -8.16 -2.73
N ALA A 209 -5.75 -8.08 -1.42
CA ALA A 209 -5.23 -9.20 -0.63
C ALA A 209 -6.22 -10.38 -0.56
N LEU A 210 -7.53 -10.15 -0.78
CA LEU A 210 -8.53 -11.22 -0.85
C LEU A 210 -8.20 -12.20 -1.98
N GLY A 211 -7.74 -11.72 -3.13
CA GLY A 211 -7.28 -12.58 -4.24
C GLY A 211 -6.16 -13.52 -3.82
N TYR A 212 -5.22 -13.04 -3.01
CA TYR A 212 -4.17 -13.87 -2.43
C TYR A 212 -4.73 -14.92 -1.45
N PHE A 213 -5.68 -14.55 -0.59
CA PHE A 213 -6.29 -15.51 0.34
C PHE A 213 -7.04 -16.62 -0.41
N ILE A 214 -7.80 -16.28 -1.46
CA ILE A 214 -8.50 -17.25 -2.33
C ILE A 214 -7.50 -18.17 -3.00
N TYR A 215 -6.46 -17.64 -3.61
CA TYR A 215 -5.40 -18.42 -4.27
C TYR A 215 -4.74 -19.41 -3.31
N ARG A 216 -4.45 -18.98 -2.07
CA ARG A 216 -3.85 -19.81 -1.02
C ARG A 216 -4.88 -20.66 -0.26
N ARG A 217 -6.14 -20.71 -0.72
CA ARG A 217 -7.24 -21.48 -0.10
C ARG A 217 -7.41 -21.17 1.40
N ARG A 218 -7.10 -19.92 1.81
CA ARG A 218 -7.33 -19.42 3.16
C ARG A 218 -8.79 -19.02 3.35
N TRP A 219 -9.70 -19.97 3.20
CA TRP A 219 -11.16 -19.74 3.14
C TRP A 219 -11.69 -19.00 4.37
N LYS A 220 -11.16 -19.31 5.57
CA LYS A 220 -11.52 -18.59 6.79
C LYS A 220 -11.15 -17.11 6.74
N ALA A 221 -9.97 -16.78 6.21
CA ALA A 221 -9.55 -15.39 6.03
C ALA A 221 -10.39 -14.71 4.95
N SER A 222 -10.67 -15.39 3.83
CA SER A 222 -11.52 -14.86 2.75
C SER A 222 -12.91 -14.54 3.23
N ALA A 223 -13.57 -15.49 3.90
CA ALA A 223 -14.92 -15.30 4.45
C ALA A 223 -14.94 -14.18 5.50
N ALA A 224 -13.97 -14.16 6.43
CA ALA A 224 -13.85 -13.10 7.42
C ALA A 224 -13.63 -11.71 6.77
N THR A 225 -12.87 -11.62 5.66
CA THR A 225 -12.71 -10.38 4.91
C THR A 225 -14.03 -9.88 4.35
N VAL A 226 -14.81 -10.75 3.69
CA VAL A 226 -16.08 -10.37 3.07
C VAL A 226 -17.10 -9.97 4.15
N VAL A 227 -17.27 -10.77 5.20
CA VAL A 227 -18.22 -10.50 6.28
C VAL A 227 -17.86 -9.23 7.04
N ALA A 228 -16.59 -9.07 7.43
CA ALA A 228 -16.15 -7.88 8.15
C ALA A 228 -16.23 -6.62 7.28
N LEU A 229 -15.92 -6.69 5.98
CA LEU A 229 -16.07 -5.55 5.07
C LEU A 229 -17.56 -5.18 4.90
N GLY A 230 -18.45 -6.18 4.75
CA GLY A 230 -19.89 -5.95 4.74
C GLY A 230 -20.38 -5.25 6.01
N ALA A 231 -19.91 -5.70 7.18
CA ALA A 231 -20.22 -5.05 8.45
C ALA A 231 -19.70 -3.60 8.50
N TRP A 232 -18.48 -3.35 8.06
CA TRP A 232 -17.92 -1.99 7.98
C TRP A 232 -18.71 -1.08 7.04
N LEU A 233 -19.13 -1.57 5.88
CA LEU A 233 -19.83 -0.75 4.88
C LEU A 233 -21.29 -0.48 5.23
N LEU A 234 -21.98 -1.44 5.86
CA LEU A 234 -23.43 -1.39 6.06
C LEU A 234 -23.85 -1.20 7.52
N ILE A 235 -23.08 -1.72 8.49
CA ILE A 235 -23.45 -1.64 9.91
C ILE A 235 -22.77 -0.46 10.60
N ALA A 236 -21.49 -0.23 10.34
CA ALA A 236 -20.75 0.86 10.98
C ALA A 236 -21.33 2.28 10.74
N PRO A 237 -21.97 2.59 9.58
CA PRO A 237 -22.62 3.87 9.38
C PRO A 237 -23.96 4.04 10.10
N LEU A 238 -24.64 2.96 10.56
CA LEU A 238 -26.01 3.01 11.10
C LEU A 238 -26.23 4.00 12.26
N PRO A 239 -25.24 4.30 13.13
CA PRO A 239 -25.42 5.35 14.14
C PRO A 239 -25.66 6.75 13.55
N PHE A 240 -25.31 6.96 12.27
CA PHE A 240 -25.40 8.24 11.57
C PHE A 240 -26.31 8.20 10.34
N ARG A 241 -26.69 7.02 9.89
CA ARG A 241 -27.45 6.77 8.65
C ARG A 241 -28.55 5.75 8.88
N THR A 242 -29.68 5.93 8.23
CA THR A 242 -30.66 4.87 8.09
C THR A 242 -30.08 3.74 7.22
N PRO A 243 -30.61 2.51 7.30
CA PRO A 243 -30.16 1.41 6.44
C PRO A 243 -30.23 1.74 4.93
N ALA A 244 -31.27 2.47 4.52
CA ALA A 244 -31.47 2.88 3.13
C ALA A 244 -30.38 3.87 2.69
N GLU A 245 -30.04 4.84 3.52
CA GLU A 245 -28.97 5.81 3.26
C GLU A 245 -27.60 5.14 3.23
N ALA A 246 -27.31 4.21 4.15
CA ALA A 246 -26.07 3.45 4.14
C ALA A 246 -25.88 2.68 2.82
N VAL A 247 -26.93 2.01 2.33
CA VAL A 247 -26.91 1.32 1.03
C VAL A 247 -26.75 2.32 -0.13
N ARG A 248 -27.45 3.46 -0.08
CA ARG A 248 -27.30 4.53 -1.07
C ARG A 248 -25.88 5.04 -1.13
N ASP A 249 -25.28 5.36 0.01
CA ASP A 249 -23.90 5.89 0.09
C ASP A 249 -22.89 4.89 -0.50
N VAL A 250 -23.05 3.58 -0.25
CA VAL A 250 -22.24 2.52 -0.88
C VAL A 250 -22.42 2.51 -2.40
N LYS A 251 -23.65 2.59 -2.91
CA LYS A 251 -23.93 2.60 -4.35
C LYS A 251 -23.32 3.82 -5.04
N VAL A 252 -23.54 5.02 -4.49
CA VAL A 252 -23.02 6.27 -5.05
C VAL A 252 -21.49 6.28 -5.02
N TRP A 253 -20.89 5.90 -3.90
CA TRP A 253 -19.43 5.81 -3.78
C TRP A 253 -18.86 4.78 -4.76
N SER A 254 -19.41 3.58 -4.83
CA SER A 254 -18.89 2.53 -5.74
C SER A 254 -19.05 2.94 -7.21
N GLY A 255 -20.17 3.52 -7.59
CA GLY A 255 -20.39 4.05 -8.94
C GLY A 255 -19.34 5.09 -9.31
N GLY A 256 -19.15 6.11 -8.46
CA GLY A 256 -18.20 7.19 -8.73
C GLY A 256 -16.73 6.83 -8.57
N MET A 257 -16.39 5.91 -7.66
CA MET A 257 -15.00 5.66 -7.28
C MET A 257 -14.44 4.33 -7.80
N LEU A 258 -15.24 3.26 -7.84
CA LEU A 258 -14.74 1.94 -8.23
C LEU A 258 -15.01 1.64 -9.70
N PHE A 259 -16.18 2.04 -10.21
CA PHE A 259 -16.62 1.65 -11.55
C PHE A 259 -16.46 2.74 -12.60
N THR A 260 -16.14 3.98 -12.23
CA THR A 260 -15.87 5.04 -13.20
C THR A 260 -14.44 4.88 -13.75
N TYR A 261 -14.36 4.45 -15.02
CA TYR A 261 -13.13 4.38 -15.78
C TYR A 261 -13.42 4.68 -17.25
N ASN A 262 -12.91 5.80 -17.74
CA ASN A 262 -13.20 6.29 -19.08
C ASN A 262 -12.03 7.10 -19.67
N LYS A 263 -12.22 7.65 -20.87
CA LYS A 263 -11.20 8.44 -21.57
C LYS A 263 -10.68 9.63 -20.77
N GLN A 264 -11.50 10.20 -19.89
CA GLN A 264 -11.18 11.39 -19.11
C GLN A 264 -10.43 11.04 -17.82
N GLY A 265 -10.71 9.88 -17.20
CA GLY A 265 -10.06 9.54 -15.93
C GLY A 265 -10.47 8.22 -15.31
N ILE A 266 -9.88 7.99 -14.16
CA ILE A 266 -10.19 6.91 -13.25
C ILE A 266 -10.92 7.52 -12.06
N ALA A 267 -12.02 6.89 -11.61
CA ALA A 267 -12.91 7.44 -10.62
C ALA A 267 -13.41 8.83 -11.03
N GLN A 268 -14.06 9.56 -10.16
CA GLN A 268 -14.49 10.95 -10.39
C GLN A 268 -13.30 11.95 -10.32
N ARG A 269 -12.21 11.64 -11.05
CA ARG A 269 -10.97 12.42 -11.10
C ARG A 269 -10.50 12.64 -12.54
N PRO A 270 -11.25 13.40 -13.36
CA PRO A 270 -10.91 13.66 -14.76
C PRO A 270 -9.48 14.21 -14.88
N PHE A 271 -8.69 13.63 -15.78
CA PHE A 271 -7.29 13.94 -16.06
C PHE A 271 -6.33 13.86 -14.87
N ARG A 272 -6.74 14.25 -13.67
CA ARG A 272 -5.95 14.22 -12.44
C ARG A 272 -5.48 12.81 -12.09
N SER A 273 -6.28 11.80 -12.39
CA SER A 273 -5.92 10.39 -12.22
C SER A 273 -4.79 9.92 -13.14
N TYR A 274 -4.53 10.64 -14.25
CA TYR A 274 -3.42 10.35 -15.16
C TYR A 274 -2.20 11.24 -14.90
N SER A 275 -2.25 12.15 -13.91
CA SER A 275 -1.14 13.06 -13.59
C SER A 275 0.14 12.32 -13.16
N TYR A 276 1.27 13.03 -13.22
CA TYR A 276 2.59 12.53 -12.81
C TYR A 276 2.63 11.99 -11.37
N LYS A 277 1.73 12.43 -10.50
CA LYS A 277 1.63 11.97 -9.11
C LYS A 277 1.10 10.54 -8.99
N ASN A 278 0.31 10.07 -9.97
CA ASN A 278 -0.17 8.68 -9.99
C ASN A 278 0.91 7.75 -10.55
N GLN A 279 1.43 6.89 -9.70
CA GLN A 279 2.49 5.93 -9.98
C GLN A 279 1.98 4.50 -10.15
N SER A 280 0.66 4.31 -10.31
CA SER A 280 0.08 3.00 -10.65
C SER A 280 0.45 2.59 -12.07
N ILE A 281 0.39 1.29 -12.36
CA ILE A 281 0.57 0.77 -13.72
C ILE A 281 -0.42 1.42 -14.69
N MET A 282 -1.67 1.63 -14.26
CA MET A 282 -2.71 2.25 -15.06
C MET A 282 -2.41 3.73 -15.34
N GLY A 283 -2.09 4.51 -14.28
CA GLY A 283 -1.75 5.92 -14.42
C GLY A 283 -0.52 6.15 -15.31
N LEU A 284 0.52 5.31 -15.16
CA LEU A 284 1.74 5.39 -15.96
C LEU A 284 1.48 5.01 -17.43
N ALA A 285 0.78 3.90 -17.69
CA ALA A 285 0.49 3.45 -19.05
C ALA A 285 -0.32 4.51 -19.84
N HIS A 286 -1.37 5.06 -19.23
CA HIS A 286 -2.15 6.12 -19.90
C HIS A 286 -1.31 7.36 -20.16
N ARG A 287 -0.46 7.78 -19.23
CA ARG A 287 0.39 8.97 -19.38
C ARG A 287 1.47 8.81 -20.46
N LEU A 288 2.03 7.61 -20.57
CA LEU A 288 3.10 7.34 -21.55
C LEU A 288 2.57 6.96 -22.94
N LEU A 289 1.40 6.34 -23.03
CA LEU A 289 0.91 5.78 -24.29
C LEU A 289 -0.29 6.54 -24.89
N ARG A 290 -0.81 7.57 -24.20
CA ARG A 290 -1.91 8.41 -24.71
C ARG A 290 -1.51 9.88 -24.69
N ASP A 291 -2.14 10.66 -25.54
CA ASP A 291 -2.05 12.13 -25.53
C ASP A 291 -2.92 12.70 -24.40
N VAL A 292 -2.45 12.59 -23.14
CA VAL A 292 -3.13 13.09 -21.95
C VAL A 292 -2.19 14.01 -21.14
N PRO A 293 -2.73 15.01 -20.42
CA PRO A 293 -1.92 15.88 -19.57
C PRO A 293 -1.21 15.12 -18.47
N ALA A 294 0.10 15.37 -18.30
CA ALA A 294 0.90 14.83 -17.20
C ALA A 294 0.72 15.60 -15.88
N ASP A 295 0.26 16.84 -15.94
CA ASP A 295 0.11 17.75 -14.79
C ASP A 295 -1.37 17.98 -14.37
N GLY A 296 -2.24 17.06 -14.64
CA GLY A 296 -3.70 17.10 -14.47
C GLY A 296 -4.33 18.14 -13.52
N GLU A 297 -3.55 18.64 -12.54
CA GLU A 297 -3.98 19.69 -11.61
C GLU A 297 -4.01 21.09 -12.24
N ALA A 298 -3.05 21.42 -13.10
CA ALA A 298 -2.95 22.76 -13.71
C ALA A 298 -4.10 23.04 -14.67
N VAL A 299 -4.64 21.99 -15.27
CA VAL A 299 -5.76 22.06 -16.21
C VAL A 299 -7.10 22.30 -15.48
N LEU A 300 -7.25 21.71 -14.29
CA LEU A 300 -8.49 21.79 -13.52
C LEU A 300 -8.61 23.10 -12.71
N SER A 301 -7.49 23.74 -12.35
CA SER A 301 -7.50 24.94 -11.50
C SER A 301 -7.97 26.22 -12.20
N LYS A 302 -8.03 26.25 -13.53
CA LYS A 302 -8.31 27.47 -14.31
C LYS A 302 -9.75 27.62 -14.78
N ARG A 303 -10.58 26.56 -14.70
CA ARG A 303 -12.00 26.59 -15.10
C ARG A 303 -12.86 25.78 -14.14
N THR A 304 -12.96 26.23 -12.89
CA THR A 304 -14.07 25.81 -12.06
C THR A 304 -15.29 26.59 -12.50
N ALA A 305 -16.35 25.91 -12.92
CA ALA A 305 -17.66 26.50 -13.03
C ALA A 305 -18.04 27.14 -11.68
N PRO A 306 -18.84 28.20 -11.65
CA PRO A 306 -19.26 28.80 -10.40
C PRO A 306 -19.80 27.72 -9.47
N LEU A 307 -19.41 27.78 -8.20
CA LEU A 307 -19.89 26.89 -7.16
C LEU A 307 -21.41 26.81 -7.23
N VAL A 308 -21.92 25.75 -7.78
CA VAL A 308 -23.33 25.44 -7.64
C VAL A 308 -23.49 24.98 -6.21
N ARG A 309 -24.24 25.73 -5.42
CA ARG A 309 -24.53 25.34 -4.04
C ARG A 309 -25.10 23.93 -4.08
N ALA A 310 -24.34 22.98 -3.61
CA ALA A 310 -24.71 21.56 -3.55
C ALA A 310 -25.91 21.30 -2.62
N ASN A 311 -26.40 22.34 -1.96
CA ASN A 311 -27.51 22.36 -1.04
C ASN A 311 -28.87 22.20 -1.69
N GLN A 312 -28.94 22.41 -3.00
CA GLN A 312 -30.22 22.40 -3.70
C GLN A 312 -30.41 21.06 -4.38
N SER A 313 -31.36 20.32 -3.86
CA SER A 313 -31.82 19.10 -4.49
C SER A 313 -32.50 19.44 -5.81
N GLU A 314 -32.03 18.87 -6.89
CA GLU A 314 -32.75 18.88 -8.17
C GLU A 314 -34.16 18.29 -8.05
N THR A 315 -34.42 17.52 -6.98
CA THR A 315 -35.71 16.88 -6.73
C THR A 315 -36.62 17.61 -5.74
N THR A 316 -36.07 18.47 -4.85
CA THR A 316 -36.87 19.29 -3.93
C THR A 316 -37.12 20.65 -4.55
N GLY A 317 -38.05 20.78 -5.41
CA GLY A 317 -38.37 22.06 -6.05
C GLY A 317 -39.03 21.86 -7.41
N LEU A 318 -39.29 20.59 -7.78
CA LEU A 318 -40.16 20.26 -8.90
C LEU A 318 -41.57 20.05 -8.34
N ARG A 319 -42.52 20.84 -8.83
CA ARG A 319 -43.96 20.63 -8.62
C ARG A 319 -44.41 19.43 -9.47
N ALA A 320 -45.54 18.87 -9.11
CA ALA A 320 -46.14 17.74 -9.84
C ALA A 320 -46.40 18.04 -11.33
N ASP A 321 -46.49 19.32 -11.71
CA ASP A 321 -46.63 19.80 -13.09
C ASP A 321 -45.30 20.02 -13.83
N GLY A 322 -44.15 19.69 -13.20
CA GLY A 322 -42.83 19.89 -13.77
C GLY A 322 -42.28 21.32 -13.63
N SER A 323 -43.03 22.25 -13.02
CA SER A 323 -42.57 23.61 -12.79
C SER A 323 -41.63 23.68 -11.58
N ILE A 324 -40.69 24.66 -11.60
CA ILE A 324 -39.72 24.87 -10.55
C ILE A 324 -40.34 25.69 -9.41
N ASP A 325 -40.36 25.14 -8.20
CA ASP A 325 -40.72 25.87 -6.98
C ASP A 325 -39.48 26.57 -6.39
N LEU A 326 -39.22 27.77 -6.87
CA LEU A 326 -38.07 28.56 -6.46
C LEU A 326 -38.00 28.85 -4.94
N PRO A 327 -39.13 29.20 -4.25
CA PRO A 327 -39.14 29.33 -2.79
C PRO A 327 -38.77 28.03 -2.05
N ALA A 328 -39.26 26.90 -2.49
CA ALA A 328 -38.91 25.61 -1.88
C ALA A 328 -37.43 25.28 -2.06
N ILE A 329 -36.85 25.62 -3.22
CA ILE A 329 -35.42 25.45 -3.48
C ILE A 329 -34.58 26.36 -2.58
N LEU A 330 -34.96 27.64 -2.47
CA LEU A 330 -34.19 28.64 -1.68
C LEU A 330 -34.26 28.39 -0.17
N ASN A 331 -35.35 27.78 0.33
CA ASN A 331 -35.58 27.48 1.72
C ASN A 331 -35.25 26.03 2.11
N ALA A 332 -34.86 25.18 1.15
CA ALA A 332 -34.45 23.82 1.45
C ALA A 332 -33.21 23.80 2.35
N PRO A 333 -33.19 22.94 3.39
CA PRO A 333 -31.99 22.83 4.22
C PRO A 333 -30.81 22.37 3.38
N PRO A 334 -29.60 22.83 3.73
CA PRO A 334 -28.41 22.44 3.02
C PRO A 334 -28.21 20.90 3.07
N ARG A 335 -27.98 20.28 1.91
CA ARG A 335 -27.70 18.83 1.79
C ARG A 335 -26.23 18.50 1.97
N THR A 336 -25.38 19.47 1.68
CA THR A 336 -23.93 19.29 1.71
C THR A 336 -23.34 20.24 2.75
N HIS A 337 -22.38 19.74 3.53
CA HIS A 337 -21.61 20.58 4.45
C HIS A 337 -20.87 21.67 3.65
N PRO A 338 -20.87 22.97 4.10
CA PRO A 338 -20.22 24.06 3.35
C PRO A 338 -18.77 23.77 2.98
N GLY A 339 -18.02 23.07 3.84
CA GLY A 339 -16.63 22.67 3.59
C GLY A 339 -16.47 21.55 2.55
N LEU A 340 -17.56 20.89 2.14
CA LEU A 340 -17.59 19.83 1.12
C LEU A 340 -18.25 20.30 -0.17
N GLU A 341 -18.57 21.58 -0.30
CA GLU A 341 -19.08 22.13 -1.55
C GLU A 341 -18.09 21.90 -2.70
N ASN A 342 -18.59 21.35 -3.79
CA ASN A 342 -17.79 20.99 -4.94
C ASN A 342 -18.02 21.96 -6.09
N ALA A 343 -16.92 22.38 -6.69
CA ALA A 343 -16.97 23.03 -7.99
C ALA A 343 -17.28 22.01 -9.09
N PHE A 344 -18.13 22.35 -10.04
CA PHE A 344 -18.24 21.61 -11.27
C PHE A 344 -16.94 21.72 -12.07
N VAL A 345 -16.49 20.60 -12.63
CA VAL A 345 -15.35 20.59 -13.54
C VAL A 345 -15.86 20.96 -14.92
N GLY A 346 -15.52 22.13 -15.41
CA GLY A 346 -15.71 22.47 -16.83
C GLY A 346 -14.86 21.53 -17.68
N ILE A 347 -15.50 20.78 -18.58
CA ILE A 347 -14.87 19.73 -19.40
C ILE A 347 -13.94 20.34 -20.45
N GLU A 348 -14.08 21.62 -20.78
CA GLU A 348 -13.26 22.34 -21.77
C GLU A 348 -12.05 23.04 -21.14
N ALA A 349 -11.20 22.28 -20.50
CA ALA A 349 -9.90 22.79 -20.14
C ALA A 349 -9.05 22.99 -21.40
N ASP A 350 -8.25 24.04 -21.45
CA ASP A 350 -7.31 24.28 -22.55
C ASP A 350 -6.17 23.25 -22.50
N LEU A 351 -6.46 22.05 -22.99
CA LEU A 351 -5.56 20.92 -23.05
C LEU A 351 -4.32 21.20 -23.92
N LYS A 352 -4.36 22.23 -24.78
CA LYS A 352 -3.25 22.56 -25.68
C LYS A 352 -2.00 23.07 -24.98
N LYS A 353 -2.14 23.67 -23.80
CA LYS A 353 -1.02 24.16 -22.97
C LYS A 353 -0.55 23.18 -21.90
N ALA A 354 -1.20 22.04 -21.76
CA ALA A 354 -0.87 21.07 -20.74
C ALA A 354 0.43 20.32 -21.10
N TRP A 355 1.27 20.09 -20.10
CA TRP A 355 2.50 19.34 -20.26
C TRP A 355 2.23 17.85 -20.50
N ARG A 356 2.97 17.24 -21.44
CA ARG A 356 2.83 15.84 -21.85
C ARG A 356 4.18 15.14 -21.87
N VAL A 357 4.16 13.81 -21.68
CA VAL A 357 5.35 12.95 -21.70
C VAL A 357 5.12 11.67 -22.51
N ASN A 358 4.03 11.61 -23.27
CA ASN A 358 3.70 10.42 -24.01
C ASN A 358 4.74 10.11 -25.10
N VAL A 359 5.10 8.83 -25.19
CA VAL A 359 6.00 8.29 -26.22
C VAL A 359 5.23 7.69 -27.39
N ALA A 360 3.91 7.52 -27.24
CA ALA A 360 2.98 7.07 -28.24
C ALA A 360 1.63 7.79 -28.08
N SER A 361 0.75 7.69 -29.06
CA SER A 361 -0.59 8.29 -29.04
C SER A 361 -1.62 7.22 -29.42
N LEU A 362 -1.71 6.19 -28.58
CA LEU A 362 -2.68 5.11 -28.74
C LEU A 362 -4.07 5.54 -28.26
N ASP A 363 -5.09 4.85 -28.71
CA ASP A 363 -6.44 5.08 -28.23
C ASP A 363 -6.65 4.54 -26.80
N PHE A 364 -7.78 4.91 -26.18
CA PHE A 364 -8.10 4.50 -24.80
C PHE A 364 -8.22 2.98 -24.65
N ARG A 365 -8.80 2.29 -25.64
CA ARG A 365 -9.03 0.85 -25.61
C ARG A 365 -7.72 0.09 -25.72
N ALA A 366 -6.85 0.50 -26.66
CA ALA A 366 -5.54 -0.11 -26.83
C ALA A 366 -4.69 0.01 -25.54
N VAL A 367 -4.64 1.20 -24.91
CA VAL A 367 -3.90 1.37 -23.66
C VAL A 367 -4.53 0.60 -22.51
N THR A 368 -5.84 0.48 -22.47
CA THR A 368 -6.52 -0.37 -21.48
C THR A 368 -6.10 -1.84 -21.64
N LEU A 369 -6.06 -2.35 -22.87
CA LEU A 369 -5.61 -3.73 -23.13
C LEU A 369 -4.15 -3.93 -22.77
N VAL A 370 -3.26 -2.99 -23.11
CA VAL A 370 -1.83 -3.02 -22.71
C VAL A 370 -1.71 -3.06 -21.19
N THR A 371 -2.48 -2.22 -20.49
CA THR A 371 -2.48 -2.17 -19.01
C THR A 371 -2.94 -3.49 -18.40
N LEU A 372 -4.06 -4.03 -18.89
CA LEU A 372 -4.58 -5.31 -18.42
C LEU A 372 -3.62 -6.47 -18.74
N GLY A 373 -3.01 -6.47 -19.94
CA GLY A 373 -1.98 -7.43 -20.33
C GLY A 373 -0.76 -7.38 -19.41
N ALA A 374 -0.28 -6.19 -19.07
CA ALA A 374 0.84 -6.01 -18.16
C ALA A 374 0.50 -6.45 -16.72
N MET A 375 -0.72 -6.14 -16.23
CA MET A 375 -1.19 -6.64 -14.93
C MET A 375 -1.32 -8.17 -14.93
N ALA A 376 -1.85 -8.75 -15.99
CA ALA A 376 -1.93 -10.20 -16.16
C ALA A 376 -0.53 -10.84 -16.19
N ALA A 377 0.41 -10.27 -16.94
CA ALA A 377 1.78 -10.77 -17.02
C ALA A 377 2.48 -10.75 -15.65
N LEU A 378 2.34 -9.67 -14.87
CA LEU A 378 2.88 -9.57 -13.51
C LEU A 378 2.21 -10.57 -12.54
N SER A 379 0.90 -10.78 -12.69
CA SER A 379 0.16 -11.79 -11.91
C SER A 379 0.64 -13.20 -12.25
N LEU A 380 0.76 -13.53 -13.53
CA LEU A 380 1.26 -14.84 -14.00
C LEU A 380 2.72 -15.06 -13.57
N PHE A 381 3.58 -14.05 -13.68
CA PHE A 381 4.94 -14.12 -13.16
C PHE A 381 4.93 -14.41 -11.65
N THR A 382 4.09 -13.71 -10.88
CA THR A 382 4.00 -13.95 -9.45
C THR A 382 3.52 -15.37 -9.16
N LEU A 383 2.47 -15.84 -9.80
CA LEU A 383 1.97 -17.22 -9.66
C LEU A 383 3.04 -18.27 -10.01
N TYR A 384 3.84 -18.00 -11.03
CA TYR A 384 4.94 -18.88 -11.47
C TYR A 384 6.05 -19.01 -10.43
N VAL A 385 6.36 -17.94 -9.70
CA VAL A 385 7.44 -17.97 -8.69
C VAL A 385 6.96 -18.42 -7.31
N LEU A 386 5.64 -18.45 -7.06
CA LEU A 386 5.08 -18.86 -5.77
C LEU A 386 5.34 -20.35 -5.49
N PRO A 387 5.83 -20.71 -4.30
CA PRO A 387 6.05 -22.08 -3.90
C PRO A 387 4.73 -22.84 -3.69
N SER A 388 4.75 -24.17 -3.89
CA SER A 388 3.67 -25.02 -3.43
C SER A 388 3.57 -24.99 -1.89
N GLU A 389 2.41 -25.34 -1.32
CA GLU A 389 2.21 -25.34 0.15
C GLU A 389 3.24 -26.19 0.90
N ARG A 390 3.69 -27.31 0.31
CA ARG A 390 4.71 -28.20 0.90
C ARG A 390 6.09 -27.55 1.02
N ARG A 391 6.40 -26.58 0.15
CA ARG A 391 7.72 -25.91 0.08
C ARG A 391 7.74 -24.57 0.81
N ARG A 392 6.68 -24.25 1.55
CA ARG A 392 6.58 -22.99 2.28
C ARG A 392 7.41 -23.02 3.54
N THR A 393 8.21 -21.99 3.69
CA THR A 393 9.03 -21.71 4.87
C THR A 393 8.74 -20.27 5.33
N ARG A 394 9.19 -19.88 6.51
CA ARG A 394 9.06 -18.48 6.96
C ARG A 394 9.76 -17.50 6.01
N ARG A 395 10.86 -17.90 5.38
CA ARG A 395 11.59 -17.10 4.40
C ARG A 395 10.77 -16.94 3.12
N THR A 396 10.22 -18.02 2.58
CA THR A 396 9.37 -17.93 1.39
C THR A 396 8.10 -17.14 1.67
N ASP A 397 7.49 -17.26 2.86
CA ASP A 397 6.33 -16.45 3.26
C ASP A 397 6.66 -14.94 3.25
N ALA A 398 7.82 -14.54 3.78
CA ALA A 398 8.24 -13.14 3.78
C ALA A 398 8.38 -12.57 2.36
N LEU A 399 9.01 -13.33 1.47
CA LEU A 399 9.18 -12.97 0.05
C LEU A 399 7.83 -12.90 -0.68
N GLU A 400 6.96 -13.87 -0.45
CA GLU A 400 5.62 -13.94 -1.03
C GLU A 400 4.76 -12.75 -0.59
N PHE A 401 4.72 -12.43 0.71
CA PHE A 401 3.98 -11.28 1.22
C PHE A 401 4.52 -9.95 0.67
N ALA A 402 5.84 -9.85 0.45
CA ALA A 402 6.43 -8.68 -0.17
C ALA A 402 5.97 -8.50 -1.63
N LEU A 403 5.89 -9.59 -2.40
CA LEU A 403 5.34 -9.57 -3.76
C LEU A 403 3.86 -9.14 -3.76
N VAL A 404 3.04 -9.70 -2.86
CA VAL A 404 1.61 -9.32 -2.72
C VAL A 404 1.49 -7.83 -2.39
N THR A 405 2.31 -7.30 -1.47
CA THR A 405 2.33 -5.89 -1.10
C THR A 405 2.65 -5.00 -2.31
N LEU A 406 3.64 -5.38 -3.11
CA LEU A 406 4.02 -4.66 -4.34
C LEU A 406 2.89 -4.67 -5.37
N LEU A 407 2.28 -5.85 -5.62
CA LEU A 407 1.18 -5.95 -6.58
C LEU A 407 -0.02 -5.12 -6.15
N ILE A 408 -0.41 -5.14 -4.87
CA ILE A 408 -1.50 -4.30 -4.36
C ILE A 408 -1.20 -2.82 -4.62
N THR A 409 0.04 -2.37 -4.36
CA THR A 409 0.44 -0.98 -4.56
C THR A 409 0.43 -0.59 -6.04
N MET A 410 0.93 -1.45 -6.92
CA MET A 410 1.05 -1.18 -8.37
C MET A 410 -0.28 -1.30 -9.10
N PHE A 411 -1.18 -2.21 -8.67
CA PHE A 411 -2.46 -2.49 -9.33
C PHE A 411 -3.59 -1.56 -8.86
N SER A 412 -3.43 -0.94 -7.69
CA SER A 412 -4.38 0.08 -7.25
C SER A 412 -4.43 1.22 -8.27
N PRO A 413 -5.59 1.52 -8.88
CA PRO A 413 -5.65 2.46 -10.00
C PRO A 413 -5.28 3.90 -9.62
N LEU A 414 -5.43 4.27 -8.35
CA LEU A 414 -5.10 5.59 -7.80
C LEU A 414 -3.96 5.51 -6.78
N SER A 415 -2.84 4.89 -7.16
CA SER A 415 -1.63 4.86 -6.35
C SER A 415 -0.77 6.10 -6.56
N PHE A 416 -1.15 7.17 -5.88
CA PHE A 416 -0.33 8.38 -5.83
C PHE A 416 0.99 8.12 -5.09
N ASN A 417 1.98 8.97 -5.33
CA ASN A 417 3.36 8.82 -4.81
C ASN A 417 3.41 8.44 -3.32
N TYR A 418 2.59 9.05 -2.46
CA TYR A 418 2.54 8.75 -1.03
C TYR A 418 2.00 7.32 -0.70
N ALA A 419 1.37 6.61 -1.64
CA ALA A 419 1.01 5.20 -1.45
C ALA A 419 2.25 4.29 -1.42
N PHE A 420 3.35 4.74 -2.03
CA PHE A 420 4.60 3.98 -2.09
C PHE A 420 5.40 3.95 -0.76
N VAL A 421 4.87 4.50 0.33
CA VAL A 421 5.37 4.17 1.69
C VAL A 421 5.27 2.67 1.98
N TRP A 422 4.43 1.95 1.22
CA TRP A 422 4.31 0.50 1.28
C TRP A 422 5.59 -0.23 0.87
N LEU A 423 6.51 0.44 0.18
CA LEU A 423 7.85 -0.09 -0.13
C LEU A 423 8.68 -0.38 1.13
N ILE A 424 8.34 0.16 2.30
CA ILE A 424 9.03 -0.15 3.58
C ILE A 424 9.19 -1.67 3.74
N TYR A 425 8.12 -2.43 3.54
CA TYR A 425 8.18 -3.88 3.73
C TYR A 425 8.99 -4.62 2.65
N PRO A 426 8.73 -4.48 1.36
CA PRO A 426 9.54 -5.09 0.31
C PRO A 426 11.03 -4.72 0.38
N LEU A 427 11.36 -3.46 0.73
CA LEU A 427 12.75 -3.03 0.93
C LEU A 427 13.39 -3.70 2.14
N THR A 428 12.63 -3.88 3.24
CA THR A 428 13.11 -4.62 4.43
C THR A 428 13.45 -6.06 4.07
N VAL A 429 12.57 -6.74 3.31
CA VAL A 429 12.81 -8.11 2.84
C VAL A 429 14.00 -8.18 1.89
N ALA A 430 14.10 -7.26 0.92
CA ALA A 430 15.20 -7.22 -0.04
C ALA A 430 16.55 -6.98 0.67
N LEU A 431 16.59 -6.09 1.65
CA LEU A 431 17.78 -5.83 2.46
C LEU A 431 18.15 -7.06 3.32
N HIS A 432 17.16 -7.69 3.95
CA HIS A 432 17.37 -8.92 4.73
C HIS A 432 17.96 -10.03 3.86
N GLU A 433 17.42 -10.26 2.67
CA GLU A 433 17.94 -11.23 1.70
C GLU A 433 19.37 -10.89 1.25
N ALA A 434 19.67 -9.62 1.01
CA ALA A 434 21.01 -9.20 0.60
C ALA A 434 22.07 -9.39 1.69
N LEU A 435 21.69 -9.24 2.97
CA LEU A 435 22.59 -9.35 4.10
C LEU A 435 22.80 -10.80 4.55
N ASN A 436 21.74 -11.63 4.55
CA ASN A 436 21.76 -12.97 5.14
C ASN A 436 21.80 -14.10 4.09
N HIS A 437 21.35 -13.82 2.86
CA HIS A 437 21.31 -14.78 1.75
C HIS A 437 21.89 -14.17 0.47
N PRO A 438 23.16 -13.73 0.48
CA PRO A 438 23.77 -13.10 -0.69
C PRO A 438 23.88 -14.12 -1.82
N SER A 439 23.66 -13.65 -3.06
CA SER A 439 23.89 -14.48 -4.24
C SER A 439 25.36 -14.92 -4.32
N PRO A 440 25.66 -16.08 -4.94
CA PRO A 440 27.02 -16.55 -5.13
C PRO A 440 27.95 -15.50 -5.71
N ALA A 441 29.24 -15.58 -5.41
CA ALA A 441 30.24 -14.65 -5.93
C ALA A 441 30.28 -14.67 -7.46
N GLY A 442 30.57 -13.52 -8.08
CA GLY A 442 30.64 -13.40 -9.55
C GLY A 442 29.47 -12.62 -10.16
N PRO A 443 29.10 -12.90 -11.44
CA PRO A 443 28.06 -12.17 -12.16
C PRO A 443 26.71 -12.07 -11.43
N PRO A 444 26.18 -13.13 -10.78
CA PRO A 444 24.91 -13.04 -10.04
C PRO A 444 24.94 -12.00 -8.91
N ARG A 445 26.05 -11.92 -8.17
CA ARG A 445 26.21 -10.95 -7.07
C ARG A 445 26.35 -9.51 -7.59
N ARG A 446 27.04 -9.33 -8.73
CA ARG A 446 27.12 -8.00 -9.39
C ARG A 446 25.75 -7.55 -9.85
N ARG A 447 24.97 -8.43 -10.48
CA ARG A 447 23.60 -8.16 -10.92
C ARG A 447 22.69 -7.80 -9.73
N GLN A 448 22.74 -8.54 -8.63
CA GLN A 448 21.99 -8.24 -7.41
C GLN A 448 22.34 -6.85 -6.87
N ARG A 449 23.65 -6.50 -6.79
CA ARG A 449 24.09 -5.17 -6.33
C ARG A 449 23.63 -4.08 -7.27
N GLY A 450 23.74 -4.27 -8.58
CA GLY A 450 23.26 -3.31 -9.59
C GLY A 450 21.77 -3.05 -9.49
N MET A 451 20.95 -4.11 -9.33
CA MET A 451 19.51 -3.97 -9.15
C MET A 451 19.16 -3.23 -7.85
N LEU A 452 19.82 -3.56 -6.73
CA LEU A 452 19.63 -2.84 -5.48
C LEU A 452 20.02 -1.35 -5.62
N ALA A 453 21.17 -1.07 -6.24
CA ALA A 453 21.57 0.31 -6.49
C ALA A 453 20.52 1.07 -7.33
N ALA A 454 19.98 0.46 -8.38
CA ALA A 454 18.93 1.07 -9.19
C ALA A 454 17.64 1.32 -8.37
N ILE A 455 17.23 0.38 -7.53
CA ILE A 455 16.06 0.51 -6.64
C ILE A 455 16.21 1.73 -5.71
N PHE A 456 17.41 2.04 -5.24
CA PHE A 456 17.65 3.20 -4.38
C PHE A 456 17.90 4.50 -5.15
N LEU A 457 18.58 4.45 -6.31
CA LEU A 457 18.97 5.65 -7.05
C LEU A 457 17.84 6.23 -7.91
N ILE A 458 16.99 5.37 -8.53
CA ILE A 458 15.91 5.86 -9.41
C ILE A 458 14.90 6.76 -8.67
N PRO A 459 14.43 6.46 -7.44
CA PRO A 459 13.60 7.39 -6.69
C PRO A 459 14.27 8.72 -6.41
N ALA A 460 15.59 8.72 -6.19
CA ALA A 460 16.36 9.92 -5.92
C ALA A 460 16.43 10.89 -7.11
N LEU A 461 16.17 10.43 -8.34
CA LEU A 461 16.03 11.30 -9.51
C LEU A 461 14.91 12.34 -9.38
N ALA A 462 13.95 12.12 -8.50
CA ALA A 462 12.95 13.13 -8.17
C ALA A 462 13.50 14.34 -7.43
N ILE A 463 14.72 14.30 -6.88
CA ILE A 463 15.35 15.43 -6.21
C ILE A 463 15.72 16.53 -7.25
N PRO A 464 16.56 16.25 -8.28
CA PRO A 464 16.89 17.25 -9.30
C PRO A 464 15.77 17.45 -10.34
N PHE A 465 14.95 16.43 -10.62
CA PHE A 465 13.95 16.44 -11.69
C PHE A 465 12.56 15.98 -11.21
N PRO A 466 11.91 16.69 -10.26
CA PRO A 466 10.74 16.17 -9.55
C PRO A 466 9.55 15.85 -10.47
N LEU A 467 9.29 16.68 -11.48
CA LEU A 467 8.15 16.48 -12.39
C LEU A 467 8.43 15.37 -13.40
N TYR A 468 9.57 15.43 -14.09
CA TYR A 468 9.91 14.47 -15.14
C TYR A 468 10.15 13.07 -14.58
N ALA A 469 10.90 12.95 -13.47
CA ALA A 469 11.15 11.67 -12.84
C ALA A 469 9.83 10.99 -12.42
N GLN A 470 8.92 11.73 -11.79
CA GLN A 470 7.62 11.19 -11.41
C GLN A 470 6.78 10.86 -12.65
N ALA A 471 6.79 11.69 -13.69
CA ALA A 471 6.03 11.43 -14.91
C ALA A 471 6.49 10.14 -15.62
N LEU A 472 7.77 9.82 -15.56
CA LEU A 472 8.36 8.60 -16.12
C LEU A 472 8.31 7.39 -15.17
N GLY A 473 7.69 7.52 -13.99
CA GLY A 473 7.46 6.39 -13.09
C GLY A 473 8.62 6.06 -12.16
N ASN A 474 9.30 7.08 -11.61
CA ASN A 474 10.45 6.90 -10.70
C ASN A 474 10.18 6.06 -9.45
N LEU A 475 8.92 5.83 -9.08
CA LEU A 475 8.52 4.91 -8.00
C LEU A 475 8.00 3.58 -8.55
N PHE A 476 7.34 3.59 -9.71
CA PHE A 476 6.86 2.37 -10.36
C PHE A 476 8.01 1.47 -10.82
N VAL A 477 9.03 2.05 -11.46
CA VAL A 477 10.19 1.28 -11.97
C VAL A 477 10.94 0.55 -10.84
N PRO A 478 11.31 1.17 -9.72
CA PRO A 478 11.88 0.45 -8.58
C PRO A 478 10.97 -0.63 -7.99
N ALA A 479 9.65 -0.37 -7.92
CA ALA A 479 8.69 -1.39 -7.47
C ALA A 479 8.68 -2.59 -8.42
N LEU A 480 8.73 -2.37 -9.73
CA LEU A 480 8.85 -3.44 -10.73
C LEU A 480 10.16 -4.22 -10.58
N LEU A 481 11.28 -3.52 -10.40
CA LEU A 481 12.58 -4.17 -10.14
C LEU A 481 12.56 -5.00 -8.85
N LEU A 482 11.87 -4.52 -7.81
CA LEU A 482 11.64 -5.29 -6.58
C LEU A 482 10.82 -6.55 -6.85
N VAL A 483 9.72 -6.47 -7.63
CA VAL A 483 8.93 -7.66 -8.02
C VAL A 483 9.82 -8.71 -8.67
N LEU A 484 10.64 -8.31 -9.65
CA LEU A 484 11.53 -9.24 -10.37
C LEU A 484 12.61 -9.83 -9.44
N THR A 485 13.23 -8.98 -8.61
CA THR A 485 14.31 -9.40 -7.69
C THR A 485 13.80 -10.34 -6.61
N LEU A 486 12.69 -9.98 -5.95
CA LEU A 486 12.12 -10.79 -4.87
C LEU A 486 11.47 -12.06 -5.41
N GLY A 487 10.86 -12.00 -6.60
CA GLY A 487 10.36 -13.21 -7.28
C GLY A 487 11.46 -14.21 -7.59
N TRP A 488 12.61 -13.73 -8.08
CA TRP A 488 13.78 -14.58 -8.29
C TRP A 488 14.30 -15.20 -7.00
N LYS A 489 14.43 -14.39 -5.93
CA LYS A 489 14.85 -14.86 -4.61
C LYS A 489 13.87 -15.86 -3.99
N LEU A 490 12.57 -15.67 -4.22
CA LEU A 490 11.54 -16.62 -3.79
C LEU A 490 11.72 -17.99 -4.45
N ARG A 491 12.04 -18.00 -5.74
CA ARG A 491 12.30 -19.24 -6.47
C ARG A 491 13.59 -19.94 -6.01
N GLU A 492 14.65 -19.17 -5.73
CA GLU A 492 15.89 -19.66 -5.14
C GLU A 492 15.62 -20.31 -3.76
N ALA A 493 14.96 -19.59 -2.86
CA ALA A 493 14.60 -20.09 -1.52
C ALA A 493 13.69 -21.34 -1.57
N SER A 494 12.80 -21.42 -2.57
CA SER A 494 11.95 -22.58 -2.77
C SER A 494 12.71 -23.84 -3.24
N ARG A 495 13.79 -23.68 -4.03
CA ARG A 495 14.67 -24.77 -4.44
C ARG A 495 15.52 -25.26 -3.28
N GLU A 496 16.14 -24.33 -2.53
CA GLU A 496 16.93 -24.68 -1.32
C GLU A 496 16.11 -25.50 -0.32
N ALA A 497 14.81 -25.22 -0.17
CA ALA A 497 13.93 -25.99 0.69
C ALA A 497 13.75 -27.45 0.24
N VAL A 498 13.70 -27.67 -1.08
CA VAL A 498 13.62 -29.03 -1.68
C VAL A 498 14.92 -29.79 -1.48
N ASP A 499 16.05 -29.12 -1.74
CA ASP A 499 17.37 -29.76 -1.62
C ASP A 499 17.64 -30.17 -0.17
N ALA A 500 17.21 -29.35 0.80
CA ALA A 500 17.29 -29.67 2.22
C ALA A 500 16.38 -30.85 2.62
N GLU A 501 15.19 -30.96 2.04
CA GLU A 501 14.28 -32.11 2.27
C GLU A 501 14.86 -33.40 1.71
N ASN A 502 15.45 -33.36 0.53
CA ASN A 502 16.06 -34.52 -0.15
C ASN A 502 17.37 -34.96 0.55
N ALA A 503 18.11 -34.04 1.14
CA ALA A 503 19.36 -34.32 1.85
C ALA A 503 19.15 -34.92 3.26
N SER A 504 17.94 -34.84 3.82
CA SER A 504 17.60 -35.43 5.12
C SER A 504 17.40 -36.95 4.95
N PRO A 505 18.16 -37.83 5.63
CA PRO A 505 17.97 -39.28 5.51
C PRO A 505 16.53 -39.65 5.92
N PRO A 506 15.87 -40.58 5.23
CA PRO A 506 14.50 -40.94 5.56
C PRO A 506 14.42 -41.44 6.99
N GLN A 507 13.51 -40.87 7.79
CA GLN A 507 13.28 -41.24 9.19
C GLN A 507 13.00 -42.75 9.37
N ALA A 508 12.58 -43.46 8.34
CA ALA A 508 12.40 -44.92 8.31
C ALA A 508 13.69 -45.69 8.60
N ALA A 509 14.87 -45.18 8.20
CA ALA A 509 16.14 -45.85 8.51
C ALA A 509 16.56 -45.73 10.01
N LYS A 510 16.09 -44.70 10.72
CA LYS A 510 16.34 -44.56 12.18
C LYS A 510 15.46 -45.48 13.03
N ILE A 511 14.24 -45.77 12.56
CA ILE A 511 13.30 -46.64 13.31
C ILE A 511 13.73 -48.11 13.17
N LEU A 512 14.28 -48.52 12.03
CA LEU A 512 14.79 -49.89 11.83
C LEU A 512 16.13 -50.13 12.55
N ALA A 513 16.95 -49.10 12.72
CA ALA A 513 18.22 -49.22 13.45
C ALA A 513 18.03 -49.33 15.00
N VAL A 514 16.93 -48.81 15.53
CA VAL A 514 16.57 -48.92 16.95
C VAL A 514 15.86 -50.24 17.26
N GLY A 515 15.18 -50.85 16.25
CA GLY A 515 14.50 -52.13 16.42
C GLY A 515 15.37 -53.38 16.22
N ALA A 516 16.62 -53.21 15.76
CA ALA A 516 17.58 -54.36 15.55
C ALA A 516 18.59 -54.53 16.71
N GLY A 517 18.42 -53.80 17.77
CA GLY A 517 19.29 -53.80 18.97
C GLY A 517 18.65 -54.30 20.26
N VAL A 518 17.61 -55.19 20.14
CA VAL A 518 17.06 -55.89 21.33
C VAL A 518 17.23 -57.41 21.11
#